data_7d47b08af231deadea46fc2883fabf64
#
_entry.id   7d47b08af231deadea46fc2883fabf64
#
_cell.length_a   1.000
_cell.length_b   1.000
_cell.length_c   1.000
_cell.angle_alpha   90.00
_cell.angle_beta   90.00
_cell.angle_gamma   90.00
#
_symmetry.space_group_name_H-M   'P 1'
#
loop_
_entity.id
_entity.type
_entity.pdbx_description
1 polymer ?
#
loop_
_entity_poly.entity_id
_entity_poly.type
_entity_poly.pdbx_seq_one_letter_code
_entity_poly.pdbx_strand_id
1 'polypeptide(L)'
;MSTRKEDIIRMVRDEDIEFIRLQFTDIFGQLKNVAITASQIEKAVNNQIMFDGSSIEGFVRIDESDQYLYPDLDSFAIFPWRPSHGKVARLICDVYNPDGTPFVGDPRYVLKKVLQKAKDMGYDAFNVGPEAEFFLFQTDDEGKPTTKTNDEAGYFDLGPLDHGEGTRREICLALEQMGFEIEASHHEVAEGQHEIDFKYAGALHTADNIMTFKLAVKTLAQKNGLHATFMPKPIFGINGSGMHTNMSLFKDGKNAFYDPDDPKGLSREAYSFIAGLLAHVKGMAAVSNPLVNSYKRLVPGYEAPCYLAWSASNRSALIRIPAARGQSTRVELRSPDPSCNPYLELAVCLAAGLDGIEKGMTPPDEVTENIFVMDEAARKAHGIDSLPGSLEEAIHAMEADQLILDTLGEHVVANYLDGKRREWDEYRTRVSSWEREKYIINY
;
A
#
# COMPACT_ATOMS: atom_id res chain seq x y z
N MET A 1 -35.48 14.32 4.35
CA MET A 1 -34.08 14.26 3.84
C MET A 1 -33.96 13.01 2.99
N SER A 2 -33.33 13.10 1.79
CA SER A 2 -33.04 11.95 0.94
C SER A 2 -32.07 11.02 1.68
N THR A 3 -32.17 9.71 1.44
CA THR A 3 -31.17 8.76 1.95
C THR A 3 -29.96 8.76 1.04
N ARG A 4 -28.77 8.35 1.55
CA ARG A 4 -27.56 8.23 0.73
C ARG A 4 -27.76 7.32 -0.50
N LYS A 5 -28.58 6.27 -0.37
CA LYS A 5 -28.98 5.38 -1.48
C LYS A 5 -29.73 6.12 -2.59
N GLU A 6 -30.73 6.93 -2.19
CA GLU A 6 -31.51 7.73 -3.15
C GLU A 6 -30.63 8.78 -3.85
N ASP A 7 -29.67 9.36 -3.14
CA ASP A 7 -28.70 10.29 -3.73
C ASP A 7 -27.85 9.62 -4.81
N ILE A 8 -27.30 8.42 -4.55
CA ILE A 8 -26.51 7.66 -5.53
C ILE A 8 -27.38 7.29 -6.76
N ILE A 9 -28.59 6.80 -6.56
CA ILE A 9 -29.51 6.46 -7.66
C ILE A 9 -29.81 7.70 -8.52
N ARG A 10 -30.02 8.85 -7.87
CA ARG A 10 -30.23 10.12 -8.57
C ARG A 10 -28.98 10.56 -9.35
N MET A 11 -27.79 10.52 -8.72
CA MET A 11 -26.53 10.87 -9.38
C MET A 11 -26.25 10.02 -10.61
N VAL A 12 -26.51 8.70 -10.54
CA VAL A 12 -26.37 7.79 -11.69
C VAL A 12 -27.20 8.24 -12.88
N ARG A 13 -28.42 8.74 -12.63
CA ARG A 13 -29.33 9.23 -13.67
C ARG A 13 -28.90 10.60 -14.19
N ASP A 14 -28.66 11.55 -13.26
CA ASP A 14 -28.43 12.96 -13.58
C ASP A 14 -27.07 13.17 -14.28
N GLU A 15 -26.07 12.32 -13.98
CA GLU A 15 -24.72 12.37 -14.56
C GLU A 15 -24.53 11.51 -15.83
N ASP A 16 -25.58 10.96 -16.42
CA ASP A 16 -25.53 10.11 -17.62
C ASP A 16 -24.57 8.91 -17.47
N ILE A 17 -24.66 8.21 -16.34
CA ILE A 17 -23.83 7.04 -16.06
C ILE A 17 -24.49 5.80 -16.67
N GLU A 18 -23.76 5.07 -17.50
CA GLU A 18 -24.22 3.82 -18.12
C GLU A 18 -23.72 2.56 -17.42
N PHE A 19 -22.49 2.62 -16.88
CA PHE A 19 -21.85 1.51 -16.19
C PHE A 19 -21.32 1.89 -14.82
N ILE A 20 -21.45 0.99 -13.87
CA ILE A 20 -20.88 1.10 -12.53
C ILE A 20 -19.94 -0.08 -12.28
N ARG A 21 -18.71 0.20 -11.85
CA ARG A 21 -17.72 -0.78 -11.43
C ARG A 21 -17.87 -1.02 -9.93
N LEU A 22 -18.31 -2.19 -9.53
CA LEU A 22 -18.29 -2.65 -8.15
C LEU A 22 -16.91 -3.25 -7.89
N GLN A 23 -16.06 -2.48 -7.21
CA GLN A 23 -14.65 -2.79 -7.04
C GLN A 23 -14.39 -3.42 -5.67
N PHE A 24 -13.53 -4.42 -5.63
CA PHE A 24 -13.00 -5.02 -4.41
C PHE A 24 -11.56 -5.48 -4.66
N THR A 25 -10.84 -5.85 -3.60
CA THR A 25 -9.41 -6.21 -3.70
C THR A 25 -9.22 -7.63 -3.18
N ASP A 26 -8.46 -8.46 -3.91
CA ASP A 26 -8.09 -9.78 -3.44
C ASP A 26 -6.97 -9.74 -2.38
N ILE A 27 -6.66 -10.87 -1.76
CA ILE A 27 -5.64 -10.95 -0.69
C ILE A 27 -4.23 -10.56 -1.17
N PHE A 28 -3.94 -10.65 -2.45
CA PHE A 28 -2.65 -10.26 -3.05
C PHE A 28 -2.60 -8.80 -3.49
N GLY A 29 -3.64 -8.00 -3.20
CA GLY A 29 -3.68 -6.59 -3.52
C GLY A 29 -4.06 -6.27 -4.97
N GLN A 30 -4.67 -7.23 -5.70
CA GLN A 30 -5.14 -6.99 -7.05
C GLN A 30 -6.58 -6.45 -7.02
N LEU A 31 -6.78 -5.31 -7.69
CA LEU A 31 -8.11 -4.72 -7.82
C LEU A 31 -8.95 -5.56 -8.80
N LYS A 32 -10.10 -6.02 -8.33
CA LYS A 32 -11.10 -6.75 -9.07
C LYS A 32 -12.37 -5.91 -9.22
N ASN A 33 -13.25 -6.28 -10.15
CA ASN A 33 -14.57 -5.65 -10.25
C ASN A 33 -15.61 -6.54 -10.93
N VAL A 34 -16.85 -6.29 -10.56
CA VAL A 34 -18.03 -6.68 -11.34
C VAL A 34 -18.62 -5.42 -11.95
N ALA A 35 -18.86 -5.41 -13.26
CA ALA A 35 -19.50 -4.30 -13.94
C ALA A 35 -21.01 -4.53 -14.02
N ILE A 36 -21.79 -3.53 -13.64
CA ILE A 36 -23.24 -3.50 -13.81
C ILE A 36 -23.65 -2.32 -14.69
N THR A 37 -24.78 -2.46 -15.38
CA THR A 37 -25.43 -1.34 -16.05
C THR A 37 -26.15 -0.44 -15.03
N ALA A 38 -26.38 0.82 -15.39
CA ALA A 38 -27.12 1.77 -14.54
C ALA A 38 -28.49 1.25 -14.07
N SER A 39 -29.15 0.43 -14.88
CA SER A 39 -30.45 -0.18 -14.53
C SER A 39 -30.39 -1.12 -13.31
N GLN A 40 -29.21 -1.58 -12.91
CA GLN A 40 -29.01 -2.47 -11.77
C GLN A 40 -28.58 -1.73 -10.49
N ILE A 41 -28.48 -0.39 -10.52
CA ILE A 41 -28.00 0.38 -9.36
C ILE A 41 -28.84 0.16 -8.10
N GLU A 42 -30.16 0.02 -8.23
CA GLU A 42 -31.04 -0.24 -7.08
C GLU A 42 -30.71 -1.57 -6.39
N LYS A 43 -30.38 -2.63 -7.16
CA LYS A 43 -29.90 -3.89 -6.58
C LYS A 43 -28.56 -3.72 -5.89
N ALA A 44 -27.65 -2.98 -6.50
CA ALA A 44 -26.31 -2.75 -5.94
C ALA A 44 -26.39 -2.04 -4.59
N VAL A 45 -27.07 -0.90 -4.49
CA VAL A 45 -27.19 -0.15 -3.22
C VAL A 45 -28.01 -0.89 -2.15
N ASN A 46 -28.71 -1.96 -2.52
CA ASN A 46 -29.43 -2.85 -1.60
C ASN A 46 -28.67 -4.16 -1.33
N ASN A 47 -27.38 -4.24 -1.68
CA ASN A 47 -26.51 -5.38 -1.38
C ASN A 47 -26.98 -6.69 -2.02
N GLN A 48 -27.52 -6.63 -3.23
CA GLN A 48 -28.13 -7.77 -3.92
C GLN A 48 -27.30 -8.25 -5.13
N ILE A 49 -26.11 -7.73 -5.31
CA ILE A 49 -25.22 -8.17 -6.39
C ILE A 49 -24.35 -9.31 -5.88
N MET A 50 -24.56 -10.47 -6.47
CA MET A 50 -23.84 -11.70 -6.21
C MET A 50 -22.75 -11.92 -7.26
N PHE A 51 -21.65 -12.56 -6.89
CA PHE A 51 -20.58 -12.99 -7.80
C PHE A 51 -19.99 -14.33 -7.35
N ASP A 52 -19.34 -15.02 -8.29
CA ASP A 52 -18.60 -16.24 -8.02
C ASP A 52 -17.20 -15.91 -7.52
N GLY A 53 -16.95 -16.17 -6.22
CA GLY A 53 -15.64 -15.96 -5.58
C GLY A 53 -14.65 -17.11 -5.80
N SER A 54 -15.08 -18.27 -6.30
CA SER A 54 -14.24 -19.48 -6.40
C SER A 54 -13.08 -19.35 -7.41
N SER A 55 -13.23 -18.46 -8.39
CA SER A 55 -12.18 -18.16 -9.37
C SER A 55 -11.19 -17.09 -8.93
N ILE A 56 -11.35 -16.55 -7.71
CA ILE A 56 -10.44 -15.55 -7.13
C ILE A 56 -9.52 -16.26 -6.17
N GLU A 57 -8.21 -16.18 -6.45
CA GLU A 57 -7.19 -16.84 -5.63
C GLU A 57 -7.26 -16.38 -4.17
N GLY A 58 -7.33 -17.34 -3.25
CA GLY A 58 -7.40 -17.07 -1.82
C GLY A 58 -8.78 -16.66 -1.30
N PHE A 59 -9.84 -16.70 -2.11
CA PHE A 59 -11.20 -16.40 -1.64
C PHE A 59 -11.90 -17.65 -1.10
N VAL A 60 -12.74 -18.29 -1.90
CA VAL A 60 -13.59 -19.41 -1.47
C VAL A 60 -13.38 -20.65 -2.32
N ARG A 61 -13.88 -21.79 -1.86
CA ARG A 61 -13.90 -23.04 -2.63
C ARG A 61 -15.06 -23.06 -3.60
N ILE A 62 -15.01 -23.97 -4.60
CA ILE A 62 -16.05 -24.13 -5.64
C ILE A 62 -17.42 -24.46 -5.04
N ASP A 63 -17.48 -25.18 -3.95
CA ASP A 63 -18.69 -25.59 -3.22
C ASP A 63 -19.29 -24.46 -2.36
N GLU A 64 -18.57 -23.35 -2.16
CA GLU A 64 -18.99 -22.18 -1.40
C GLU A 64 -18.81 -20.90 -2.22
N SER A 65 -19.06 -20.97 -3.54
CA SER A 65 -18.64 -19.93 -4.50
C SER A 65 -19.41 -18.62 -4.42
N ASP A 66 -20.65 -18.64 -3.97
CA ASP A 66 -21.52 -17.46 -3.99
C ASP A 66 -21.12 -16.45 -2.92
N GLN A 67 -20.79 -15.24 -3.36
CA GLN A 67 -20.49 -14.10 -2.48
C GLN A 67 -21.25 -12.85 -2.92
N TYR A 68 -21.40 -11.88 -2.03
CA TYR A 68 -22.10 -10.63 -2.26
C TYR A 68 -21.19 -9.42 -2.15
N LEU A 69 -21.42 -8.43 -3.00
CA LEU A 69 -20.76 -7.13 -2.96
C LEU A 69 -21.65 -6.12 -2.23
N TYR A 70 -21.13 -5.57 -1.13
CA TYR A 70 -21.79 -4.54 -0.32
C TYR A 70 -21.10 -3.20 -0.57
N PRO A 71 -21.66 -2.34 -1.44
CA PRO A 71 -21.04 -1.08 -1.82
C PRO A 71 -20.95 -0.11 -0.65
N ASP A 72 -19.76 0.45 -0.44
CA ASP A 72 -19.56 1.63 0.36
C ASP A 72 -20.03 2.86 -0.45
N LEU A 73 -21.17 3.43 -0.08
CA LEU A 73 -21.81 4.49 -0.84
C LEU A 73 -21.01 5.81 -0.82
N ASP A 74 -20.15 6.00 0.17
CA ASP A 74 -19.28 7.18 0.24
C ASP A 74 -18.08 7.08 -0.70
N SER A 75 -17.81 5.89 -1.22
CA SER A 75 -16.76 5.65 -2.21
C SER A 75 -17.18 5.95 -3.66
N PHE A 76 -18.42 6.39 -3.91
CA PHE A 76 -18.88 6.67 -5.27
C PHE A 76 -18.03 7.72 -5.97
N ALA A 77 -17.52 7.39 -7.16
CA ALA A 77 -16.75 8.32 -7.99
C ALA A 77 -16.95 8.02 -9.48
N ILE A 78 -16.96 9.08 -10.29
CA ILE A 78 -17.02 8.99 -11.76
C ILE A 78 -15.58 8.96 -12.28
N PHE A 79 -15.29 8.07 -13.23
CA PHE A 79 -13.97 8.00 -13.86
C PHE A 79 -13.78 9.11 -14.90
N PRO A 80 -12.90 10.10 -14.67
CA PRO A 80 -12.73 11.24 -15.57
C PRO A 80 -12.06 10.88 -16.90
N TRP A 81 -11.42 9.74 -16.99
CA TRP A 81 -10.78 9.24 -18.21
C TRP A 81 -11.70 8.47 -19.15
N ARG A 82 -12.98 8.36 -18.84
CA ARG A 82 -14.01 7.75 -19.68
C ARG A 82 -14.76 8.81 -20.48
N PRO A 83 -15.53 8.40 -21.53
CA PRO A 83 -16.28 9.33 -22.36
C PRO A 83 -17.18 10.26 -21.55
N SER A 84 -17.43 11.46 -22.08
CA SER A 84 -18.37 12.43 -21.49
C SER A 84 -19.83 12.00 -21.61
N HIS A 85 -20.15 11.13 -22.56
CA HIS A 85 -21.46 10.47 -22.70
C HIS A 85 -21.31 8.99 -22.39
N GLY A 86 -22.29 8.41 -21.70
CA GLY A 86 -22.22 7.05 -21.24
C GLY A 86 -21.09 6.88 -20.20
N LYS A 87 -21.04 7.76 -19.21
CA LYS A 87 -20.01 7.78 -18.17
C LYS A 87 -19.93 6.47 -17.41
N VAL A 88 -18.78 6.22 -16.83
CA VAL A 88 -18.53 5.07 -15.96
C VAL A 88 -18.19 5.56 -14.54
N ALA A 89 -18.92 5.05 -13.56
CA ALA A 89 -18.63 5.27 -12.14
C ALA A 89 -18.08 4.01 -11.46
N ARG A 90 -17.64 4.15 -10.25
CA ARG A 90 -17.26 3.03 -9.38
C ARG A 90 -17.88 3.16 -8.00
N LEU A 91 -18.03 2.04 -7.32
CA LEU A 91 -18.25 1.90 -5.88
C LEU A 91 -17.26 0.87 -5.36
N ILE A 92 -16.59 1.15 -4.26
CA ILE A 92 -15.76 0.17 -3.57
C ILE A 92 -16.68 -0.67 -2.69
N CYS A 93 -16.48 -1.97 -2.68
CA CYS A 93 -17.33 -2.91 -1.99
C CYS A 93 -16.57 -3.70 -0.93
N ASP A 94 -17.26 -3.99 0.16
CA ASP A 94 -16.93 -5.08 1.06
C ASP A 94 -17.48 -6.38 0.50
N VAL A 95 -16.85 -7.49 0.84
CA VAL A 95 -17.30 -8.83 0.43
C VAL A 95 -18.02 -9.51 1.60
N TYR A 96 -19.17 -10.12 1.32
CA TYR A 96 -20.03 -10.77 2.28
C TYR A 96 -20.39 -12.20 1.86
N ASN A 97 -20.57 -13.06 2.84
CA ASN A 97 -21.10 -14.41 2.66
C ASN A 97 -22.62 -14.39 2.38
N PRO A 98 -23.20 -15.49 1.83
CA PRO A 98 -24.64 -15.60 1.57
C PRO A 98 -25.52 -15.44 2.81
N ASP A 99 -25.00 -15.76 4.00
CA ASP A 99 -25.69 -15.60 5.27
C ASP A 99 -25.71 -14.16 5.81
N GLY A 100 -25.09 -13.22 5.09
CA GLY A 100 -24.99 -11.81 5.46
C GLY A 100 -23.88 -11.50 6.45
N THR A 101 -22.98 -12.44 6.72
CA THR A 101 -21.78 -12.18 7.52
C THR A 101 -20.63 -11.62 6.65
N PRO A 102 -19.75 -10.75 7.16
CA PRO A 102 -18.56 -10.33 6.43
C PRO A 102 -17.69 -11.52 6.05
N PHE A 103 -17.17 -11.51 4.83
CA PHE A 103 -16.21 -12.52 4.39
C PHE A 103 -14.84 -12.31 5.05
N VAL A 104 -14.35 -13.31 5.77
CA VAL A 104 -13.10 -13.22 6.55
C VAL A 104 -11.84 -13.09 5.67
N GLY A 105 -11.93 -13.43 4.39
CA GLY A 105 -10.87 -13.29 3.39
C GLY A 105 -10.87 -11.93 2.69
N ASP A 106 -11.78 -11.03 3.02
CA ASP A 106 -11.78 -9.67 2.48
C ASP A 106 -10.72 -8.80 3.18
N PRO A 107 -9.67 -8.33 2.47
CA PRO A 107 -8.64 -7.46 3.06
C PRO A 107 -9.20 -6.19 3.69
N ARG A 108 -10.25 -5.62 3.11
CA ARG A 108 -10.91 -4.42 3.63
C ARG A 108 -11.58 -4.71 4.97
N TYR A 109 -12.15 -5.89 5.16
CA TYR A 109 -12.69 -6.35 6.44
C TYR A 109 -11.59 -6.58 7.48
N VAL A 110 -10.42 -7.12 7.09
CA VAL A 110 -9.27 -7.27 7.99
C VAL A 110 -8.86 -5.92 8.58
N LEU A 111 -8.72 -4.88 7.74
CA LEU A 111 -8.39 -3.53 8.22
C LEU A 111 -9.48 -2.99 9.16
N LYS A 112 -10.75 -3.15 8.82
CA LYS A 112 -11.89 -2.72 9.66
C LYS A 112 -11.86 -3.33 11.06
N LYS A 113 -11.48 -4.60 11.19
CA LYS A 113 -11.33 -5.24 12.52
C LYS A 113 -10.28 -4.57 13.38
N VAL A 114 -9.12 -4.24 12.80
CA VAL A 114 -8.03 -3.60 13.55
C VAL A 114 -8.38 -2.15 13.89
N LEU A 115 -9.05 -1.44 12.98
CA LEU A 115 -9.58 -0.08 13.24
C LEU A 115 -10.60 -0.11 14.40
N GLN A 116 -11.44 -1.15 14.48
CA GLN A 116 -12.36 -1.30 15.59
C GLN A 116 -11.61 -1.55 16.92
N LYS A 117 -10.53 -2.38 16.91
CA LYS A 117 -9.67 -2.54 18.09
C LYS A 117 -9.06 -1.20 18.55
N ALA A 118 -8.57 -0.38 17.62
CA ALA A 118 -8.05 0.94 17.95
C ALA A 118 -9.13 1.83 18.61
N LYS A 119 -10.36 1.78 18.09
CA LYS A 119 -11.50 2.51 18.66
C LYS A 119 -11.85 2.03 20.06
N ASP A 120 -11.85 0.72 20.29
CA ASP A 120 -12.11 0.10 21.60
C ASP A 120 -11.02 0.49 22.63
N MET A 121 -9.78 0.76 22.16
CA MET A 121 -8.69 1.32 22.96
C MET A 121 -8.80 2.86 23.19
N GLY A 122 -9.81 3.49 22.60
CA GLY A 122 -10.12 4.93 22.77
C GLY A 122 -9.47 5.84 21.73
N TYR A 123 -9.01 5.33 20.60
CA TYR A 123 -8.52 6.14 19.48
C TYR A 123 -9.62 6.37 18.45
N ASP A 124 -9.90 7.64 18.14
CA ASP A 124 -10.98 8.02 17.22
C ASP A 124 -10.62 7.79 15.76
N ALA A 125 -9.34 7.98 15.43
CA ALA A 125 -8.83 7.85 14.07
C ALA A 125 -7.40 7.31 14.04
N PHE A 126 -7.15 6.51 13.04
CA PHE A 126 -5.83 6.15 12.54
C PHE A 126 -5.67 6.78 11.16
N ASN A 127 -4.88 7.84 11.07
CA ASN A 127 -4.65 8.59 9.85
C ASN A 127 -3.36 8.14 9.18
N VAL A 128 -3.42 8.02 7.85
CA VAL A 128 -2.30 7.53 7.03
C VAL A 128 -2.11 8.41 5.81
N GLY A 129 -0.85 8.82 5.54
CA GLY A 129 -0.39 9.49 4.33
C GLY A 129 0.66 8.63 3.64
N PRO A 130 0.34 7.99 2.52
CA PRO A 130 1.28 7.18 1.76
C PRO A 130 2.05 8.04 0.75
N GLU A 131 3.31 7.68 0.49
CA GLU A 131 4.16 8.24 -0.57
C GLU A 131 4.49 7.07 -1.51
N ALA A 132 3.68 6.88 -2.57
CA ALA A 132 3.78 5.72 -3.44
C ALA A 132 4.48 6.05 -4.75
N GLU A 133 5.72 5.58 -4.88
CA GLU A 133 6.57 5.76 -6.06
C GLU A 133 6.22 4.75 -7.17
N PHE A 134 6.48 5.14 -8.42
CA PHE A 134 6.25 4.28 -9.59
C PHE A 134 7.20 4.63 -10.73
N PHE A 135 7.39 3.68 -11.65
CA PHE A 135 8.16 3.89 -12.87
C PHE A 135 7.25 4.01 -14.09
N LEU A 136 7.70 4.85 -15.05
CA LEU A 136 7.13 4.95 -16.38
C LEU A 136 8.13 4.38 -17.40
N PHE A 137 7.68 3.38 -18.16
CA PHE A 137 8.44 2.74 -19.24
C PHE A 137 7.83 3.05 -20.60
N GLN A 138 8.68 3.10 -21.62
CA GLN A 138 8.26 3.11 -23.00
C GLN A 138 7.62 1.78 -23.37
N THR A 139 6.65 1.81 -24.26
CA THR A 139 6.06 0.62 -24.88
C THR A 139 6.72 0.37 -26.25
N ASP A 140 6.69 -0.87 -26.70
CA ASP A 140 7.05 -1.22 -28.07
C ASP A 140 5.94 -0.89 -29.06
N ASP A 141 6.17 -1.15 -30.35
CA ASP A 141 5.20 -0.88 -31.44
C ASP A 141 3.89 -1.71 -31.29
N GLU A 142 3.90 -2.77 -30.47
CA GLU A 142 2.72 -3.57 -30.15
C GLU A 142 2.03 -3.09 -28.85
N GLY A 143 2.53 -2.04 -28.20
CA GLY A 143 2.03 -1.51 -26.93
C GLY A 143 2.42 -2.33 -25.69
N LYS A 144 3.38 -3.24 -25.82
CA LYS A 144 3.89 -4.02 -24.68
C LYS A 144 4.93 -3.22 -23.90
N PRO A 145 5.03 -3.43 -22.57
CA PRO A 145 6.03 -2.75 -21.76
C PRO A 145 7.45 -3.17 -22.13
N THR A 146 8.35 -2.22 -22.21
CA THR A 146 9.80 -2.45 -22.34
C THR A 146 10.48 -2.21 -20.98
N THR A 147 11.80 -2.37 -20.93
CA THR A 147 12.63 -1.96 -19.78
C THR A 147 13.32 -0.60 -20.02
N LYS A 148 12.90 0.12 -21.07
CA LYS A 148 13.41 1.43 -21.38
C LYS A 148 12.57 2.50 -20.68
N THR A 149 13.21 3.28 -19.80
CA THR A 149 12.58 4.39 -19.10
C THR A 149 12.09 5.48 -20.07
N ASN A 150 11.13 6.27 -19.66
CA ASN A 150 10.61 7.36 -20.48
C ASN A 150 11.60 8.54 -20.61
N ASP A 151 12.53 8.68 -19.66
CA ASP A 151 13.55 9.73 -19.61
C ASP A 151 14.80 9.26 -18.83
N GLU A 152 15.78 10.16 -18.74
CA GLU A 152 17.03 10.02 -17.98
C GLU A 152 17.16 11.13 -16.91
N ALA A 153 16.03 11.71 -16.48
CA ALA A 153 15.97 12.73 -15.46
C ALA A 153 16.26 12.17 -14.07
N GLY A 154 16.49 13.06 -13.13
CA GLY A 154 16.76 12.74 -11.72
C GLY A 154 15.87 13.54 -10.77
N TYR A 155 16.22 13.50 -9.48
CA TYR A 155 15.40 14.05 -8.40
C TYR A 155 15.09 15.55 -8.60
N PHE A 156 13.79 15.87 -8.66
CA PHE A 156 13.24 17.21 -8.85
C PHE A 156 13.60 17.88 -10.19
N ASP A 157 14.09 17.13 -11.17
CA ASP A 157 14.23 17.65 -12.52
C ASP A 157 12.87 18.04 -13.12
N LEU A 158 12.90 18.97 -14.07
CA LEU A 158 11.72 19.50 -14.75
C LEU A 158 11.91 19.40 -16.27
N GLY A 159 10.87 19.72 -17.03
CA GLY A 159 10.98 19.81 -18.49
C GLY A 159 12.08 20.81 -18.94
N PRO A 160 12.90 20.47 -19.95
CA PRO A 160 12.69 19.38 -20.91
C PRO A 160 13.34 18.04 -20.53
N LEU A 161 13.98 17.89 -19.37
CA LEU A 161 14.60 16.62 -18.97
C LEU A 161 13.57 15.59 -18.51
N ASP A 162 12.62 16.02 -17.70
CA ASP A 162 11.50 15.21 -17.23
C ASP A 162 10.42 15.06 -18.30
N HIS A 163 10.41 13.94 -18.98
CA HIS A 163 9.41 13.63 -20.01
C HIS A 163 8.10 13.06 -19.42
N GLY A 164 8.08 12.76 -18.12
CA GLY A 164 6.90 12.25 -17.40
C GLY A 164 5.97 13.35 -16.88
N GLU A 165 6.39 14.62 -16.88
CA GLU A 165 5.65 15.75 -16.30
C GLU A 165 4.21 15.86 -16.84
N GLY A 166 4.02 15.74 -18.16
CA GLY A 166 2.70 15.80 -18.79
C GLY A 166 1.77 14.68 -18.31
N THR A 167 2.29 13.47 -18.22
CA THR A 167 1.52 12.30 -17.73
C THR A 167 1.18 12.45 -16.24
N ARG A 168 2.14 12.87 -15.40
CA ARG A 168 1.86 13.13 -13.98
C ARG A 168 0.80 14.21 -13.80
N ARG A 169 0.87 15.30 -14.59
CA ARG A 169 -0.13 16.36 -14.56
C ARG A 169 -1.54 15.84 -14.88
N GLU A 170 -1.70 15.00 -15.90
CA GLU A 170 -3.00 14.40 -16.22
C GLU A 170 -3.50 13.50 -15.10
N ILE A 171 -2.61 12.71 -14.48
CA ILE A 171 -2.94 11.86 -13.34
C ILE A 171 -3.43 12.71 -12.17
N CYS A 172 -2.71 13.76 -11.78
CA CYS A 172 -3.10 14.66 -10.69
C CYS A 172 -4.48 15.27 -10.93
N LEU A 173 -4.72 15.85 -12.09
CA LEU A 173 -6.02 16.48 -12.43
C LEU A 173 -7.17 15.46 -12.46
N ALA A 174 -6.92 14.25 -12.89
CA ALA A 174 -7.93 13.18 -12.87
C ALA A 174 -8.24 12.73 -11.44
N LEU A 175 -7.23 12.62 -10.58
CA LEU A 175 -7.42 12.27 -9.17
C LEU A 175 -8.16 13.37 -8.41
N GLU A 176 -7.86 14.65 -8.66
CA GLU A 176 -8.61 15.78 -8.08
C GLU A 176 -10.09 15.73 -8.46
N GLN A 177 -10.43 15.39 -9.71
CA GLN A 177 -11.82 15.18 -10.13
C GLN A 177 -12.50 14.01 -9.40
N MET A 178 -11.72 13.07 -8.87
CA MET A 178 -12.22 11.96 -8.04
C MET A 178 -12.21 12.27 -6.54
N GLY A 179 -11.89 13.51 -6.15
CA GLY A 179 -11.94 13.97 -4.77
C GLY A 179 -10.63 13.84 -3.99
N PHE A 180 -9.52 13.54 -4.65
CA PHE A 180 -8.20 13.59 -4.01
C PHE A 180 -7.76 15.03 -3.80
N GLU A 181 -7.04 15.28 -2.72
CA GLU A 181 -6.29 16.52 -2.51
C GLU A 181 -4.82 16.21 -2.77
N ILE A 182 -4.30 16.67 -3.91
CA ILE A 182 -2.91 16.45 -4.33
C ILE A 182 -2.01 17.45 -3.60
N GLU A 183 -0.94 16.98 -2.97
CA GLU A 183 0.01 17.79 -2.21
C GLU A 183 1.30 18.06 -2.99
N ALA A 184 1.83 17.05 -3.70
CA ALA A 184 3.05 17.16 -4.49
C ALA A 184 3.05 16.21 -5.71
N SER A 185 3.86 16.54 -6.70
CA SER A 185 4.13 15.71 -7.87
C SER A 185 5.52 16.04 -8.40
N HIS A 186 6.42 15.08 -8.45
CA HIS A 186 7.80 15.32 -8.87
C HIS A 186 8.43 14.08 -9.52
N HIS A 187 9.55 14.32 -10.20
CA HIS A 187 10.45 13.26 -10.66
C HIS A 187 11.28 12.75 -9.47
N GLU A 188 11.46 11.43 -9.37
CA GLU A 188 12.26 10.78 -8.35
C GLU A 188 13.73 10.62 -8.76
N VAL A 189 14.54 9.99 -7.87
CA VAL A 189 15.99 9.87 -8.05
C VAL A 189 16.36 9.00 -9.25
N ALA A 190 15.63 7.92 -9.49
CA ALA A 190 15.93 7.01 -10.60
C ALA A 190 15.31 7.51 -11.92
N GLU A 191 15.99 7.24 -13.03
CA GLU A 191 15.49 7.47 -14.38
C GLU A 191 14.09 6.88 -14.56
N GLY A 192 13.14 7.68 -15.06
CA GLY A 192 11.76 7.27 -15.26
C GLY A 192 10.97 6.96 -13.99
N GLN A 193 11.45 7.36 -12.82
CA GLN A 193 10.77 7.20 -11.54
C GLN A 193 10.05 8.49 -11.13
N HIS A 194 8.85 8.32 -10.60
CA HIS A 194 7.93 9.42 -10.29
C HIS A 194 7.23 9.18 -8.96
N GLU A 195 6.83 10.29 -8.30
CA GLU A 195 6.01 10.31 -7.10
C GLU A 195 4.89 11.34 -7.22
N ILE A 196 3.74 10.99 -6.69
CA ILE A 196 2.59 11.89 -6.53
C ILE A 196 2.04 11.68 -5.13
N ASP A 197 2.13 12.71 -4.31
CA ASP A 197 1.64 12.71 -2.94
C ASP A 197 0.23 13.27 -2.87
N PHE A 198 -0.60 12.62 -2.11
CA PHE A 198 -1.95 13.09 -1.80
C PHE A 198 -2.18 13.10 -0.30
N LYS A 199 -3.01 14.01 0.14
CA LYS A 199 -3.29 14.26 1.53
C LYS A 199 -3.69 13.00 2.29
N TYR A 200 -3.16 12.88 3.51
CA TYR A 200 -3.53 11.84 4.44
C TYR A 200 -5.04 11.83 4.77
N ALA A 201 -5.55 10.64 5.06
CA ALA A 201 -6.92 10.44 5.49
C ALA A 201 -7.00 9.28 6.51
N GLY A 202 -8.19 8.98 6.99
CA GLY A 202 -8.42 7.76 7.77
C GLY A 202 -8.00 6.51 7.00
N ALA A 203 -7.37 5.56 7.64
CA ALA A 203 -6.67 4.44 7.01
C ALA A 203 -7.50 3.63 6.00
N LEU A 204 -8.79 3.41 6.27
CA LEU A 204 -9.65 2.70 5.31
C LEU A 204 -9.81 3.48 4.01
N HIS A 205 -10.07 4.78 4.12
CA HIS A 205 -10.19 5.67 2.96
C HIS A 205 -8.85 5.80 2.22
N THR A 206 -7.74 5.87 2.96
CA THR A 206 -6.40 5.89 2.36
C THR A 206 -6.09 4.60 1.60
N ALA A 207 -6.43 3.42 2.13
CA ALA A 207 -6.27 2.16 1.41
C ALA A 207 -7.11 2.13 0.13
N ASP A 208 -8.36 2.59 0.18
CA ASP A 208 -9.24 2.77 -0.99
C ASP A 208 -8.60 3.74 -2.02
N ASN A 209 -8.02 4.84 -1.55
CA ASN A 209 -7.32 5.81 -2.37
C ASN A 209 -6.06 5.24 -3.03
N ILE A 210 -5.24 4.47 -2.33
CA ILE A 210 -4.06 3.79 -2.92
C ILE A 210 -4.48 2.89 -4.08
N MET A 211 -5.54 2.10 -3.93
CA MET A 211 -6.04 1.24 -5.01
C MET A 211 -6.55 2.05 -6.21
N THR A 212 -7.23 3.15 -5.95
CA THR A 212 -7.71 4.09 -6.97
C THR A 212 -6.55 4.79 -7.67
N PHE A 213 -5.56 5.24 -6.91
CA PHE A 213 -4.32 5.85 -7.41
C PHE A 213 -3.59 4.92 -8.37
N LYS A 214 -3.36 3.66 -7.97
CA LYS A 214 -2.71 2.66 -8.82
C LYS A 214 -3.47 2.44 -10.15
N LEU A 215 -4.80 2.43 -10.10
CA LEU A 215 -5.64 2.30 -11.29
C LEU A 215 -5.51 3.54 -12.20
N ALA A 216 -5.59 4.75 -11.63
CA ALA A 216 -5.48 6.01 -12.38
C ALA A 216 -4.12 6.14 -13.06
N VAL A 217 -3.03 5.91 -12.31
CA VAL A 217 -1.65 5.97 -12.84
C VAL A 217 -1.47 5.02 -14.02
N LYS A 218 -1.82 3.75 -13.88
CA LYS A 218 -1.71 2.76 -14.96
C LYS A 218 -2.57 3.11 -16.17
N THR A 219 -3.80 3.56 -15.94
CA THR A 219 -4.73 3.88 -17.03
C THR A 219 -4.29 5.10 -17.83
N LEU A 220 -3.85 6.15 -17.13
CA LEU A 220 -3.45 7.40 -17.78
C LEU A 220 -2.07 7.31 -18.42
N ALA A 221 -1.14 6.56 -17.81
CA ALA A 221 0.12 6.23 -18.47
C ALA A 221 -0.12 5.50 -19.80
N GLN A 222 -0.99 4.48 -19.81
CA GLN A 222 -1.34 3.75 -21.04
C GLN A 222 -1.95 4.68 -22.11
N LYS A 223 -2.79 5.63 -21.72
CA LYS A 223 -3.35 6.62 -22.65
C LYS A 223 -2.30 7.53 -23.26
N ASN A 224 -1.22 7.77 -22.54
CA ASN A 224 -0.06 8.55 -22.98
C ASN A 224 1.01 7.70 -23.70
N GLY A 225 0.72 6.46 -24.06
CA GLY A 225 1.67 5.55 -24.74
C GLY A 225 2.80 5.03 -23.84
N LEU A 226 2.62 5.10 -22.51
CA LEU A 226 3.58 4.66 -21.53
C LEU A 226 3.03 3.46 -20.72
N HIS A 227 3.92 2.72 -20.08
CA HIS A 227 3.57 1.68 -19.14
C HIS A 227 4.01 2.08 -17.73
N ALA A 228 3.06 2.20 -16.81
CA ALA A 228 3.34 2.46 -15.41
C ALA A 228 3.44 1.16 -14.61
N THR A 229 4.47 1.04 -13.78
CA THR A 229 4.64 -0.09 -12.87
C THR A 229 4.92 0.34 -11.44
N PHE A 230 4.33 -0.39 -10.51
CA PHE A 230 4.59 -0.31 -9.06
C PHE A 230 5.53 -1.45 -8.60
N MET A 231 6.29 -2.03 -9.51
CA MET A 231 7.31 -3.03 -9.21
C MET A 231 8.40 -2.41 -8.33
N PRO A 232 8.76 -3.02 -7.18
CA PRO A 232 9.68 -2.39 -6.21
C PRO A 232 11.09 -2.13 -6.76
N LYS A 233 11.59 -3.02 -7.62
CA LYS A 233 12.94 -2.89 -8.21
C LYS A 233 12.94 -3.36 -9.66
N PRO A 234 12.47 -2.52 -10.61
CA PRO A 234 12.36 -2.93 -12.01
C PRO A 234 13.71 -2.95 -12.72
N ILE A 235 14.69 -2.16 -12.30
CA ILE A 235 16.00 -2.03 -12.94
C ILE A 235 17.11 -2.24 -11.91
N PHE A 236 18.12 -3.05 -12.27
CA PHE A 236 19.32 -3.25 -11.46
C PHE A 236 20.20 -1.99 -11.49
N GLY A 237 20.80 -1.64 -10.36
CA GLY A 237 21.81 -0.58 -10.28
C GLY A 237 21.27 0.84 -10.04
N ILE A 238 19.93 1.05 -10.05
CA ILE A 238 19.29 2.35 -9.71
C ILE A 238 18.35 2.19 -8.53
N ASN A 239 17.82 3.29 -7.98
CA ASN A 239 16.85 3.25 -6.87
C ASN A 239 15.59 2.45 -7.25
N GLY A 240 14.94 1.83 -6.27
CA GLY A 240 13.66 1.16 -6.40
C GLY A 240 12.52 2.00 -5.83
N SER A 241 11.28 1.58 -6.03
CA SER A 241 10.08 2.27 -5.55
C SER A 241 9.69 1.82 -4.15
N GLY A 242 9.58 2.79 -3.24
CA GLY A 242 9.00 2.65 -1.92
C GLY A 242 7.54 3.09 -1.87
N MET A 243 6.89 2.78 -0.76
CA MET A 243 5.64 3.39 -0.34
C MET A 243 5.78 3.75 1.13
N HIS A 244 6.44 4.86 1.40
CA HIS A 244 6.61 5.33 2.77
C HIS A 244 5.24 5.59 3.39
N THR A 245 5.02 5.03 4.56
CA THR A 245 3.71 5.06 5.22
C THR A 245 3.78 5.93 6.45
N ASN A 246 3.25 7.16 6.33
CA ASN A 246 3.15 8.13 7.42
C ASN A 246 1.90 7.84 8.25
N MET A 247 2.03 7.66 9.55
CA MET A 247 0.96 7.21 10.44
C MET A 247 0.81 8.10 11.66
N SER A 248 -0.43 8.33 12.08
CA SER A 248 -0.75 9.00 13.34
C SER A 248 -2.05 8.49 13.95
N LEU A 249 -2.12 8.42 15.28
CA LEU A 249 -3.33 8.13 16.04
C LEU A 249 -3.94 9.41 16.61
N PHE A 250 -5.25 9.47 16.66
CA PHE A 250 -6.00 10.58 17.26
C PHE A 250 -6.91 10.09 18.38
N LYS A 251 -7.04 10.91 19.40
CA LYS A 251 -7.91 10.68 20.53
C LYS A 251 -8.58 12.00 20.91
N ASP A 252 -9.91 12.03 21.01
CA ASP A 252 -10.70 13.24 21.28
C ASP A 252 -10.34 14.41 20.31
N GLY A 253 -10.12 14.07 19.03
CA GLY A 253 -9.75 15.03 17.98
C GLY A 253 -8.34 15.62 18.09
N LYS A 254 -7.50 15.10 18.99
CA LYS A 254 -6.09 15.51 19.19
C LYS A 254 -5.15 14.42 18.72
N ASN A 255 -4.01 14.84 18.19
CA ASN A 255 -2.93 13.92 17.83
C ASN A 255 -2.35 13.25 19.08
N ALA A 256 -2.52 11.93 19.21
CA ALA A 256 -2.07 11.16 20.36
C ALA A 256 -0.53 10.95 20.40
N PHE A 257 0.16 11.25 19.30
CA PHE A 257 1.62 11.12 19.22
C PHE A 257 2.37 12.36 19.68
N TYR A 258 1.67 13.47 19.92
CA TYR A 258 2.32 14.75 20.30
C TYR A 258 2.29 14.96 21.81
N ASP A 259 3.47 15.32 22.35
CA ASP A 259 3.64 15.83 23.71
C ASP A 259 4.58 17.05 23.66
N PRO A 260 4.08 18.27 24.01
CA PRO A 260 4.88 19.48 23.98
C PRO A 260 6.01 19.52 25.04
N ASP A 261 5.91 18.70 26.09
CA ASP A 261 6.85 18.67 27.20
C ASP A 261 8.01 17.69 26.93
N ASP A 262 7.88 16.82 25.93
CA ASP A 262 8.96 15.91 25.50
C ASP A 262 10.01 16.64 24.64
N PRO A 263 11.33 16.42 24.83
CA PRO A 263 12.38 17.08 24.03
C PRO A 263 12.26 16.88 22.51
N LYS A 264 11.66 15.78 22.07
CA LYS A 264 11.39 15.48 20.65
C LYS A 264 9.95 15.79 20.23
N GLY A 265 9.10 16.23 21.19
CA GLY A 265 7.69 16.48 20.97
C GLY A 265 6.88 15.19 20.72
N LEU A 266 7.32 14.07 21.28
CA LEU A 266 6.68 12.75 21.12
C LEU A 266 6.04 12.28 22.43
N SER A 267 4.81 11.82 22.36
CA SER A 267 4.13 11.23 23.51
C SER A 267 4.67 9.81 23.82
N ARG A 268 4.30 9.31 24.99
CA ARG A 268 4.55 7.92 25.36
C ARG A 268 3.92 6.94 24.37
N GLU A 269 2.71 7.25 23.89
CA GLU A 269 2.04 6.46 22.85
C GLU A 269 2.85 6.40 21.57
N ALA A 270 3.46 7.51 21.13
CA ALA A 270 4.32 7.52 19.94
C ALA A 270 5.54 6.61 20.11
N TYR A 271 6.25 6.71 21.25
CA TYR A 271 7.37 5.82 21.53
C TYR A 271 6.94 4.35 21.60
N SER A 272 5.84 4.05 22.25
CA SER A 272 5.31 2.68 22.33
C SER A 272 4.88 2.15 20.96
N PHE A 273 4.28 2.98 20.12
CA PHE A 273 3.92 2.65 18.73
C PHE A 273 5.16 2.32 17.89
N ILE A 274 6.22 3.12 17.99
CA ILE A 274 7.52 2.87 17.33
C ILE A 274 8.11 1.53 17.80
N ALA A 275 8.08 1.27 19.10
CA ALA A 275 8.58 0.03 19.68
C ALA A 275 7.80 -1.20 19.18
N GLY A 276 6.49 -1.09 19.08
CA GLY A 276 5.63 -2.14 18.52
C GLY A 276 5.94 -2.41 17.05
N LEU A 277 6.09 -1.38 16.23
CA LEU A 277 6.51 -1.54 14.83
C LEU A 277 7.86 -2.26 14.73
N LEU A 278 8.87 -1.82 15.48
CA LEU A 278 10.20 -2.45 15.46
C LEU A 278 10.17 -3.92 15.92
N ALA A 279 9.30 -4.26 16.88
CA ALA A 279 9.16 -5.62 17.39
C ALA A 279 8.58 -6.58 16.34
N HIS A 280 7.65 -6.10 15.49
CA HIS A 280 6.89 -6.93 14.56
C HIS A 280 7.28 -6.75 13.08
N VAL A 281 8.14 -5.79 12.74
CA VAL A 281 8.43 -5.44 11.33
C VAL A 281 8.97 -6.60 10.49
N LYS A 282 9.72 -7.54 11.10
CA LYS A 282 10.16 -8.75 10.38
C LYS A 282 8.97 -9.64 10.01
N GLY A 283 8.03 -9.84 10.92
CA GLY A 283 6.80 -10.60 10.68
C GLY A 283 5.87 -9.89 9.67
N MET A 284 5.90 -8.56 9.64
CA MET A 284 5.16 -7.74 8.68
C MET A 284 5.76 -7.80 7.27
N ALA A 285 7.06 -8.12 7.12
CA ALA A 285 7.78 -7.96 5.86
C ALA A 285 7.15 -8.72 4.69
N ALA A 286 6.62 -9.95 4.91
CA ALA A 286 5.92 -10.69 3.85
C ALA A 286 4.64 -10.00 3.35
N VAL A 287 4.06 -9.08 4.13
CA VAL A 287 2.87 -8.29 3.78
C VAL A 287 3.26 -6.94 3.18
N SER A 288 4.19 -6.22 3.82
CA SER A 288 4.64 -4.88 3.40
C SER A 288 5.58 -4.92 2.19
N ASN A 289 6.28 -6.04 1.99
CA ASN A 289 7.25 -6.30 0.92
C ASN A 289 6.96 -7.68 0.31
N PRO A 290 5.84 -7.83 -0.43
CA PRO A 290 5.23 -9.13 -0.69
C PRO A 290 5.83 -9.92 -1.84
N LEU A 291 6.73 -9.35 -2.63
CA LEU A 291 7.28 -9.98 -3.83
C LEU A 291 8.72 -10.45 -3.63
N VAL A 292 9.14 -11.46 -4.37
CA VAL A 292 10.58 -11.79 -4.48
C VAL A 292 11.39 -10.57 -4.93
N ASN A 293 10.79 -9.71 -5.73
CA ASN A 293 11.39 -8.46 -6.20
C ASN A 293 11.53 -7.39 -5.11
N SER A 294 10.69 -7.40 -4.07
CA SER A 294 10.78 -6.48 -2.93
C SER A 294 12.15 -6.51 -2.26
N TYR A 295 12.75 -7.69 -2.16
CA TYR A 295 14.06 -7.92 -1.52
C TYR A 295 15.25 -7.54 -2.42
N LYS A 296 15.00 -7.20 -3.67
CA LYS A 296 15.98 -6.56 -4.56
C LYS A 296 16.00 -5.03 -4.39
N ARG A 297 14.93 -4.43 -3.82
CA ARG A 297 14.91 -3.05 -3.35
C ARG A 297 15.55 -2.94 -1.97
N LEU A 298 15.21 -3.83 -1.03
CA LEU A 298 15.70 -3.81 0.36
C LEU A 298 17.17 -4.27 0.47
N VAL A 299 18.04 -3.56 -0.21
CA VAL A 299 19.50 -3.78 -0.19
C VAL A 299 20.23 -2.47 0.13
N PRO A 300 21.37 -2.50 0.84
CA PRO A 300 22.13 -1.30 1.15
C PRO A 300 22.60 -0.57 -0.11
N GLY A 301 22.64 0.79 -0.02
CA GLY A 301 23.21 1.63 -1.08
C GLY A 301 22.22 2.27 -2.05
N TYR A 302 20.90 2.02 -1.89
CA TYR A 302 19.85 2.56 -2.77
C TYR A 302 18.72 3.25 -2.00
N GLU A 303 19.04 3.90 -0.89
CA GLU A 303 18.12 4.66 -0.02
C GLU A 303 16.97 3.86 0.62
N ALA A 304 16.89 2.55 0.36
CA ALA A 304 15.93 1.67 1.00
C ALA A 304 16.37 1.29 2.42
N PRO A 305 15.48 1.32 3.41
CA PRO A 305 15.82 0.97 4.79
C PRO A 305 15.95 -0.56 4.92
N CYS A 306 17.11 -1.01 5.38
CA CYS A 306 17.39 -2.45 5.57
C CYS A 306 17.51 -2.84 7.04
N TYR A 307 17.67 -1.86 7.94
CA TYR A 307 18.10 -2.07 9.32
C TYR A 307 17.05 -1.56 10.31
N LEU A 308 16.80 -2.34 11.35
CA LEU A 308 15.79 -2.06 12.39
C LEU A 308 16.28 -0.96 13.32
N ALA A 309 15.99 0.28 12.96
CA ALA A 309 16.31 1.46 13.73
C ALA A 309 15.26 2.55 13.54
N TRP A 310 15.16 3.47 14.48
CA TRP A 310 14.34 4.66 14.34
C TRP A 310 15.16 5.92 14.56
N SER A 311 14.71 7.04 13.97
CA SER A 311 15.36 8.34 14.15
C SER A 311 14.42 9.50 13.85
N ALA A 312 14.62 10.61 14.56
CA ALA A 312 14.00 11.91 14.26
C ALA A 312 14.86 12.78 13.32
N SER A 313 16.10 12.38 13.01
CA SER A 313 17.06 13.20 12.25
C SER A 313 17.68 12.47 11.06
N ASN A 314 17.64 11.13 11.03
CA ASN A 314 18.37 10.30 10.09
C ASN A 314 17.44 9.61 9.08
N ARG A 315 17.65 9.86 7.77
CA ARG A 315 16.87 9.25 6.68
C ARG A 315 17.24 7.78 6.41
N SER A 316 18.35 7.26 6.95
CA SER A 316 18.71 5.85 6.78
C SER A 316 17.97 4.90 7.72
N ALA A 317 17.25 5.42 8.70
CA ALA A 317 16.46 4.63 9.63
C ALA A 317 15.20 4.04 8.98
N LEU A 318 14.79 2.84 9.43
CA LEU A 318 13.57 2.17 9.03
C LEU A 318 12.32 2.97 9.40
N ILE A 319 12.31 3.52 10.62
CA ILE A 319 11.26 4.39 11.12
C ILE A 319 11.83 5.80 11.30
N ARG A 320 11.22 6.74 10.59
CA ARG A 320 11.59 8.16 10.65
C ARG A 320 10.49 8.95 11.35
N ILE A 321 10.88 9.96 12.10
CA ILE A 321 9.95 10.93 12.67
C ILE A 321 10.12 12.25 11.91
N PRO A 322 9.20 12.62 11.01
CA PRO A 322 9.26 13.88 10.28
C PRO A 322 9.30 15.08 11.23
N ALA A 323 9.81 16.23 10.77
CA ALA A 323 10.06 17.40 11.62
C ALA A 323 8.78 18.08 12.15
N ALA A 324 7.66 17.95 11.47
CA ALA A 324 6.40 18.55 11.87
C ALA A 324 5.89 18.00 13.21
N ARG A 325 5.33 18.88 14.05
CA ARG A 325 4.80 18.56 15.39
C ARG A 325 3.38 19.09 15.57
N GLY A 326 2.81 18.88 16.74
CA GLY A 326 1.42 19.22 17.02
C GLY A 326 0.48 18.25 16.32
N GLN A 327 -0.52 18.77 15.63
CA GLN A 327 -1.48 17.94 14.88
C GLN A 327 -0.84 17.15 13.73
N SER A 328 0.35 17.56 13.28
CA SER A 328 1.10 16.91 12.19
C SER A 328 2.16 15.93 12.68
N THR A 329 2.24 15.64 13.97
CA THR A 329 3.16 14.64 14.52
C THR A 329 2.81 13.26 13.99
N ARG A 330 3.79 12.57 13.41
CA ARG A 330 3.60 11.28 12.77
C ARG A 330 4.83 10.40 12.81
N VAL A 331 4.62 9.12 12.60
CA VAL A 331 5.65 8.09 12.47
C VAL A 331 5.64 7.60 11.02
N GLU A 332 6.77 7.62 10.36
CA GLU A 332 6.96 7.17 8.98
C GLU A 332 7.65 5.81 8.96
N LEU A 333 6.97 4.78 8.49
CA LEU A 333 7.58 3.49 8.18
C LEU A 333 8.02 3.49 6.72
N ARG A 334 9.33 3.25 6.47
CA ARG A 334 9.94 3.44 5.16
C ARG A 334 10.18 2.15 4.37
N SER A 335 10.00 0.98 5.00
CA SER A 335 10.20 -0.31 4.33
C SER A 335 9.11 -0.70 3.34
N PRO A 336 7.81 -0.40 3.52
CA PRO A 336 6.79 -0.86 2.61
C PRO A 336 7.08 -0.46 1.16
N ASP A 337 6.64 -1.28 0.22
CA ASP A 337 6.72 -0.96 -1.20
C ASP A 337 5.31 -0.98 -1.84
N PRO A 338 5.14 -0.29 -2.99
CA PRO A 338 3.81 -0.08 -3.56
C PRO A 338 3.18 -1.34 -4.18
N SER A 339 3.88 -2.49 -4.19
CA SER A 339 3.28 -3.77 -4.61
C SER A 339 2.41 -4.40 -3.53
N CYS A 340 2.50 -3.95 -2.29
CA CYS A 340 1.73 -4.49 -1.18
C CYS A 340 0.22 -4.28 -1.35
N ASN A 341 -0.54 -5.12 -0.62
CA ASN A 341 -1.97 -4.90 -0.41
C ASN A 341 -2.16 -3.82 0.67
N PRO A 342 -2.65 -2.62 0.34
CA PRO A 342 -2.69 -1.52 1.29
C PRO A 342 -3.60 -1.78 2.51
N TYR A 343 -4.65 -2.56 2.35
CA TYR A 343 -5.52 -2.91 3.47
C TYR A 343 -4.81 -3.80 4.49
N LEU A 344 -4.11 -4.84 4.02
CA LEU A 344 -3.36 -5.75 4.88
C LEU A 344 -2.14 -5.07 5.48
N GLU A 345 -1.43 -4.27 4.69
CA GLU A 345 -0.27 -3.49 5.14
C GLU A 345 -0.66 -2.55 6.29
N LEU A 346 -1.71 -1.73 6.12
CA LEU A 346 -2.17 -0.82 7.16
C LEU A 346 -2.74 -1.54 8.38
N ALA A 347 -3.34 -2.71 8.18
CA ALA A 347 -3.84 -3.54 9.29
C ALA A 347 -2.69 -4.06 10.17
N VAL A 348 -1.61 -4.59 9.57
CA VAL A 348 -0.47 -5.09 10.35
C VAL A 348 0.34 -3.97 10.98
N CYS A 349 0.48 -2.80 10.32
CA CYS A 349 1.10 -1.61 10.90
C CYS A 349 0.34 -1.13 12.14
N LEU A 350 -0.97 -0.99 12.04
CA LEU A 350 -1.80 -0.56 13.17
C LEU A 350 -1.77 -1.59 14.31
N ALA A 351 -1.90 -2.88 13.99
CA ALA A 351 -1.86 -3.93 15.00
C ALA A 351 -0.53 -3.95 15.77
N ALA A 352 0.60 -3.83 15.07
CA ALA A 352 1.93 -3.77 15.67
C ALA A 352 2.09 -2.54 16.58
N GLY A 353 1.66 -1.38 16.11
CA GLY A 353 1.71 -0.15 16.91
C GLY A 353 0.83 -0.21 18.15
N LEU A 354 -0.40 -0.74 18.03
CA LEU A 354 -1.33 -0.92 19.15
C LEU A 354 -0.80 -1.93 20.17
N ASP A 355 -0.15 -3.01 19.73
CA ASP A 355 0.50 -3.97 20.62
C ASP A 355 1.60 -3.31 21.46
N GLY A 356 2.41 -2.45 20.83
CA GLY A 356 3.40 -1.64 21.52
C GLY A 356 2.79 -0.75 22.60
N ILE A 357 1.68 -0.08 22.28
CA ILE A 357 0.96 0.79 23.24
C ILE A 357 0.34 -0.05 24.38
N GLU A 358 -0.36 -1.13 24.04
CA GLU A 358 -1.04 -1.99 25.02
C GLU A 358 -0.05 -2.59 26.03
N LYS A 359 1.14 -3.00 25.55
CA LYS A 359 2.22 -3.56 26.40
C LYS A 359 3.11 -2.48 27.03
N GLY A 360 2.92 -1.20 26.70
CA GLY A 360 3.75 -0.10 27.19
C GLY A 360 5.21 -0.25 26.80
N MET A 361 5.48 -0.75 25.59
CA MET A 361 6.84 -0.97 25.09
C MET A 361 7.62 0.35 24.98
N THR A 362 8.95 0.25 25.11
CA THR A 362 9.88 1.36 24.89
C THR A 362 10.81 0.99 23.73
N PRO A 363 10.99 1.86 22.73
CA PRO A 363 11.91 1.58 21.63
C PRO A 363 13.38 1.61 22.13
N PRO A 364 14.31 1.00 21.40
CA PRO A 364 15.74 1.20 21.64
C PRO A 364 16.12 2.68 21.46
N ASP A 365 17.33 3.03 21.82
CA ASP A 365 17.85 4.39 21.62
C ASP A 365 17.79 4.80 20.14
N GLU A 366 17.53 6.09 19.90
CA GLU A 366 17.54 6.65 18.55
C GLU A 366 18.92 6.51 17.90
N VAL A 367 18.96 6.14 16.63
CA VAL A 367 20.18 6.07 15.84
C VAL A 367 20.34 7.35 15.02
N THR A 368 21.28 8.20 15.40
CA THR A 368 21.57 9.48 14.73
C THR A 368 22.63 9.37 13.64
N GLU A 369 23.44 8.33 13.68
CA GLU A 369 24.51 8.07 12.70
C GLU A 369 23.97 7.45 11.41
N ASN A 370 24.67 7.64 10.30
CA ASN A 370 24.32 7.01 9.04
C ASN A 370 24.56 5.49 9.11
N ILE A 371 23.46 4.71 9.21
CA ILE A 371 23.51 3.27 9.37
C ILE A 371 24.13 2.56 8.14
N PHE A 372 24.01 3.14 6.95
CA PHE A 372 24.53 2.54 5.71
C PHE A 372 26.07 2.47 5.65
N VAL A 373 26.76 3.34 6.40
CA VAL A 373 28.23 3.32 6.48
C VAL A 373 28.76 2.52 7.66
N MET A 374 27.90 2.05 8.56
CA MET A 374 28.28 1.17 9.66
C MET A 374 28.65 -0.22 9.15
N ASP A 375 29.75 -0.76 9.64
CA ASP A 375 30.06 -2.18 9.45
C ASP A 375 29.17 -3.09 10.33
N GLU A 376 29.21 -4.39 10.09
CA GLU A 376 28.41 -5.36 10.84
C GLU A 376 28.72 -5.35 12.35
N ALA A 377 29.96 -5.16 12.72
CA ALA A 377 30.38 -5.12 14.14
C ALA A 377 29.79 -3.89 14.84
N ALA A 378 29.80 -2.74 14.19
CA ALA A 378 29.19 -1.50 14.71
C ALA A 378 27.67 -1.65 14.85
N ARG A 379 26.98 -2.18 13.84
CA ARG A 379 25.52 -2.44 13.92
C ARG A 379 25.18 -3.38 15.07
N LYS A 380 25.94 -4.47 15.23
CA LYS A 380 25.75 -5.42 16.32
C LYS A 380 25.97 -4.79 17.69
N ALA A 381 26.98 -3.92 17.82
CA ALA A 381 27.25 -3.19 19.05
C ALA A 381 26.11 -2.25 19.45
N HIS A 382 25.41 -1.67 18.46
CA HIS A 382 24.21 -0.83 18.66
C HIS A 382 22.91 -1.66 18.76
N GLY A 383 22.96 -2.99 18.71
CA GLY A 383 21.76 -3.84 18.72
C GLY A 383 20.87 -3.69 17.49
N ILE A 384 21.42 -3.18 16.39
CA ILE A 384 20.69 -2.95 15.13
C ILE A 384 20.63 -4.26 14.34
N ASP A 385 19.45 -4.81 14.20
CA ASP A 385 19.16 -6.00 13.40
C ASP A 385 18.75 -5.61 11.96
N SER A 386 18.56 -6.59 11.09
CA SER A 386 18.20 -6.39 9.68
C SER A 386 16.79 -6.91 9.38
N LEU A 387 16.14 -6.31 8.37
CA LEU A 387 14.96 -6.90 7.74
C LEU A 387 15.32 -8.24 7.08
N PRO A 388 14.33 -9.12 6.81
CA PRO A 388 14.54 -10.31 5.99
C PRO A 388 15.20 -9.96 4.65
N GLY A 389 16.14 -10.78 4.21
CA GLY A 389 16.88 -10.59 2.96
C GLY A 389 16.24 -11.27 1.75
N SER A 390 15.18 -12.05 1.96
CA SER A 390 14.45 -12.77 0.91
C SER A 390 12.98 -12.94 1.27
N LEU A 391 12.14 -13.27 0.29
CA LEU A 391 10.75 -13.61 0.53
C LEU A 391 10.61 -14.85 1.43
N GLU A 392 11.49 -15.84 1.30
CA GLU A 392 11.51 -17.02 2.15
C GLU A 392 11.75 -16.66 3.63
N GLU A 393 12.75 -15.82 3.91
CA GLU A 393 13.02 -15.36 5.27
C GLU A 393 11.84 -14.55 5.84
N ALA A 394 11.18 -13.74 5.01
CA ALA A 394 10.00 -12.98 5.42
C ALA A 394 8.79 -13.89 5.71
N ILE A 395 8.58 -14.94 4.92
CA ILE A 395 7.57 -15.96 5.19
C ILE A 395 7.83 -16.60 6.56
N HIS A 396 9.06 -17.05 6.83
CA HIS A 396 9.42 -17.66 8.12
C HIS A 396 9.26 -16.68 9.29
N ALA A 397 9.62 -15.40 9.09
CA ALA A 397 9.43 -14.37 10.12
C ALA A 397 7.94 -14.13 10.41
N MET A 398 7.09 -14.12 9.38
CA MET A 398 5.64 -14.00 9.54
C MET A 398 5.04 -15.19 10.28
N GLU A 399 5.46 -16.41 9.96
CA GLU A 399 5.01 -17.64 10.64
C GLU A 399 5.39 -17.68 12.12
N ALA A 400 6.46 -17.00 12.50
CA ALA A 400 6.92 -16.90 13.89
C ALA A 400 6.26 -15.77 14.68
N ASP A 401 5.49 -14.89 14.04
CA ASP A 401 4.86 -13.72 14.66
C ASP A 401 3.35 -13.91 14.85
N GLN A 402 2.97 -14.35 16.05
CA GLN A 402 1.58 -14.65 16.37
C GLN A 402 0.65 -13.43 16.24
N LEU A 403 1.13 -12.20 16.53
CA LEU A 403 0.32 -11.01 16.38
C LEU A 403 -0.08 -10.78 14.90
N ILE A 404 0.85 -10.99 14.00
CA ILE A 404 0.59 -10.82 12.55
C ILE A 404 -0.37 -11.90 12.05
N LEU A 405 -0.17 -13.15 12.48
CA LEU A 405 -1.08 -14.25 12.14
C LEU A 405 -2.51 -13.99 12.64
N ASP A 406 -2.67 -13.58 13.91
CA ASP A 406 -3.98 -13.27 14.51
C ASP A 406 -4.66 -12.05 13.83
N THR A 407 -3.88 -11.05 13.45
CA THR A 407 -4.37 -9.85 12.76
C THR A 407 -4.99 -10.19 11.43
N LEU A 408 -4.30 -11.00 10.63
CA LEU A 408 -4.76 -11.41 9.30
C LEU A 408 -5.88 -12.44 9.37
N GLY A 409 -5.83 -13.33 10.38
CA GLY A 409 -6.76 -14.42 10.57
C GLY A 409 -6.45 -15.66 9.73
N GLU A 410 -6.93 -16.81 10.20
CA GLU A 410 -6.58 -18.14 9.69
C GLU A 410 -6.76 -18.27 8.16
N HIS A 411 -7.89 -17.79 7.63
CA HIS A 411 -8.20 -17.90 6.20
C HIS A 411 -7.19 -17.14 5.34
N VAL A 412 -6.93 -15.86 5.68
CA VAL A 412 -5.97 -15.03 4.92
C VAL A 412 -4.58 -15.60 5.05
N VAL A 413 -4.13 -15.94 6.26
CA VAL A 413 -2.80 -16.52 6.51
C VAL A 413 -2.57 -17.76 5.67
N ALA A 414 -3.49 -18.74 5.71
CA ALA A 414 -3.33 -20.00 4.99
C ALA A 414 -3.16 -19.80 3.50
N ASN A 415 -4.07 -19.01 2.88
CA ASN A 415 -4.04 -18.76 1.44
C ASN A 415 -2.88 -17.85 1.01
N TYR A 416 -2.58 -16.82 1.83
CA TYR A 416 -1.51 -15.88 1.55
C TYR A 416 -0.13 -16.57 1.59
N LEU A 417 0.16 -17.32 2.64
CA LEU A 417 1.42 -18.04 2.77
C LEU A 417 1.57 -19.12 1.69
N ASP A 418 0.49 -19.83 1.33
CA ASP A 418 0.53 -20.79 0.23
C ASP A 418 0.92 -20.11 -1.09
N GLY A 419 0.27 -18.99 -1.43
CA GLY A 419 0.61 -18.21 -2.62
C GLY A 419 2.06 -17.69 -2.61
N LYS A 420 2.54 -17.19 -1.46
CA LYS A 420 3.91 -16.67 -1.32
C LYS A 420 4.97 -17.77 -1.39
N ARG A 421 4.69 -18.96 -0.84
CA ARG A 421 5.57 -20.12 -0.99
C ARG A 421 5.65 -20.58 -2.43
N ARG A 422 4.54 -20.63 -3.16
CA ARG A 422 4.52 -20.97 -4.60
C ARG A 422 5.32 -19.95 -5.42
N GLU A 423 5.20 -18.65 -5.14
CA GLU A 423 5.98 -17.59 -5.80
C GLU A 423 7.47 -17.77 -5.55
N TRP A 424 7.88 -18.07 -4.29
CA TRP A 424 9.26 -18.31 -3.93
C TRP A 424 9.83 -19.58 -4.63
N ASP A 425 9.08 -20.68 -4.61
CA ASP A 425 9.49 -21.94 -5.24
C ASP A 425 9.65 -21.80 -6.76
N GLU A 426 8.76 -21.07 -7.41
CA GLU A 426 8.89 -20.75 -8.83
C GLU A 426 10.16 -19.93 -9.10
N TYR A 427 10.39 -18.88 -8.30
CA TYR A 427 11.54 -18.00 -8.46
C TYR A 427 12.88 -18.72 -8.23
N ARG A 428 13.03 -19.42 -7.10
CA ARG A 428 14.30 -20.06 -6.72
C ARG A 428 14.75 -21.19 -7.64
N THR A 429 13.85 -21.73 -8.43
CA THR A 429 14.14 -22.80 -9.39
C THR A 429 14.44 -22.30 -10.80
N ARG A 430 14.22 -21.01 -11.07
CA ARG A 430 14.52 -20.41 -12.37
C ARG A 430 15.99 -20.08 -12.50
N VAL A 431 16.59 -20.46 -13.66
CA VAL A 431 17.96 -20.09 -14.01
C VAL A 431 17.95 -18.72 -14.68
N SER A 432 18.56 -17.73 -14.03
CA SER A 432 18.63 -16.34 -14.52
C SER A 432 19.67 -16.15 -15.64
N SER A 433 19.56 -15.07 -16.40
CA SER A 433 20.59 -14.68 -17.38
C SER A 433 21.94 -14.46 -16.72
N TRP A 434 21.95 -13.81 -15.53
CA TRP A 434 23.15 -13.56 -14.75
C TRP A 434 23.89 -14.87 -14.38
N GLU A 435 23.18 -15.92 -13.95
CA GLU A 435 23.77 -17.21 -13.64
C GLU A 435 24.41 -17.86 -14.89
N ARG A 436 23.71 -17.84 -16.03
CA ARG A 436 24.22 -18.36 -17.29
C ARG A 436 25.45 -17.61 -17.76
N GLU A 437 25.43 -16.29 -17.75
CA GLU A 437 26.57 -15.44 -18.11
C GLU A 437 27.77 -15.67 -17.20
N LYS A 438 27.53 -15.91 -15.91
CA LYS A 438 28.58 -16.06 -14.90
C LYS A 438 29.17 -17.45 -14.85
N TYR A 439 28.35 -18.49 -15.08
CA TYR A 439 28.75 -19.87 -14.76
C TYR A 439 28.85 -20.79 -15.94
N ILE A 440 28.11 -20.59 -17.04
CA ILE A 440 28.03 -21.58 -18.13
C ILE A 440 29.36 -21.88 -18.81
N ILE A 441 30.31 -20.95 -18.80
CA ILE A 441 31.62 -21.11 -19.43
C ILE A 441 32.63 -21.75 -18.45
N ASN A 442 32.46 -21.51 -17.15
CA ASN A 442 33.48 -21.81 -16.14
C ASN A 442 33.22 -23.13 -15.37
N TYR A 443 31.98 -23.64 -15.46
CA TYR A 443 31.54 -24.86 -14.78
C TYR A 443 30.78 -25.79 -15.71
#